data_b8a3dcedf324c795f1bb9fcea47e5891
#
_entry.id   b8a3dcedf324c795f1bb9fcea47e5891
#
_cell.length_a   1.000
_cell.length_b   1.000
_cell.length_c   1.000
_cell.angle_alpha   90.00
_cell.angle_beta   90.00
_cell.angle_gamma   90.00
#
_symmetry.space_group_name_H-M   'P 1'
#
loop_
_entity.id
_entity.type
_entity.pdbx_description
1 polymer ?
#
loop_
_entity_poly.entity_id
_entity_poly.type
_entity_poly.pdbx_seq_one_letter_code
_entity_poly.pdbx_strand_id
1 'polypeptide(L)'
;MIPADIESLADHPFVFMHGRNKFAFTDQERAAIRKYLELGGFIFADSICASNEFADSFKFEMTQILGQKIGPIPKEDEIWTSKLYGTPFEKNSVVLRTKDENGVFPKDPKRIDAPIMEGIRLGGRLVVLFSPYDLSCALENKTVSDCDGYTREQATLIARKIVLYALLSDSKLPQ
;
A
#
# COMPACT_ATOMS: atom_id res chain seq x y z
N MET A 1 -1.94 20.43 3.90
CA MET A 1 -1.33 19.41 3.03
C MET A 1 -0.05 20.05 2.48
N ILE A 2 1.10 19.40 2.64
CA ILE A 2 2.36 19.92 2.05
C ILE A 2 2.31 19.52 0.58
N PRO A 3 2.47 20.45 -0.38
CA PRO A 3 2.51 20.09 -1.80
C PRO A 3 3.62 19.08 -2.05
N ALA A 4 3.34 18.06 -2.84
CA ALA A 4 4.36 17.14 -3.28
C ALA A 4 5.23 17.85 -4.34
N ASP A 5 6.43 18.25 -3.95
CA ASP A 5 7.46 18.73 -4.87
C ASP A 5 8.64 17.78 -4.86
N ILE A 6 9.44 17.80 -5.92
CA ILE A 6 10.53 16.84 -6.09
C ILE A 6 11.65 17.04 -5.06
N GLU A 7 11.90 18.25 -4.60
CA GLU A 7 12.93 18.54 -3.61
C GLU A 7 12.56 17.92 -2.27
N SER A 8 11.28 18.09 -1.85
CA SER A 8 10.76 17.48 -0.61
C SER A 8 10.69 15.96 -0.67
N LEU A 9 10.42 15.37 -1.85
CA LEU A 9 10.28 13.91 -2.00
C LEU A 9 11.64 13.21 -2.13
N ALA A 10 12.63 13.83 -2.78
CA ALA A 10 13.89 13.19 -3.15
C ALA A 10 14.71 12.69 -1.94
N ASP A 11 14.59 13.33 -0.79
CA ASP A 11 15.29 12.95 0.44
C ASP A 11 14.63 11.76 1.17
N HIS A 12 13.47 11.29 0.69
CA HIS A 12 12.70 10.25 1.34
C HIS A 12 12.56 9.01 0.44
N PRO A 13 13.26 7.90 0.71
CA PRO A 13 13.15 6.68 -0.11
C PRO A 13 11.77 6.02 -0.01
N PHE A 14 11.00 6.36 1.01
CA PHE A 14 9.68 5.83 1.31
C PHE A 14 8.70 6.95 1.67
N VAL A 15 7.57 6.99 0.98
CA VAL A 15 6.46 7.89 1.26
C VAL A 15 5.23 7.08 1.62
N PHE A 16 4.62 7.43 2.76
CA PHE A 16 3.34 6.86 3.19
C PHE A 16 2.22 7.87 2.98
N MET A 17 1.17 7.43 2.32
CA MET A 17 -0.03 8.20 2.09
C MET A 17 -1.24 7.41 2.57
N HIS A 18 -2.14 8.05 3.30
CA HIS A 18 -3.40 7.43 3.68
C HIS A 18 -4.54 8.43 3.60
N GLY A 19 -5.74 7.95 3.40
CA GLY A 19 -6.90 8.82 3.29
C GLY A 19 -8.22 8.09 3.25
N ARG A 20 -9.28 8.88 3.35
CA ARG A 20 -10.66 8.40 3.31
C ARG A 20 -11.49 9.08 2.24
N ASN A 21 -11.13 10.33 1.90
CA ASN A 21 -11.91 11.17 1.01
C ASN A 21 -11.33 11.17 -0.40
N LYS A 22 -12.17 11.54 -1.35
CA LYS A 22 -11.76 11.80 -2.72
C LYS A 22 -10.72 12.92 -2.79
N PHE A 23 -9.73 12.76 -3.66
CA PHE A 23 -8.68 13.77 -3.91
C PHE A 23 -8.26 13.76 -5.38
N ALA A 24 -7.51 14.78 -5.78
CA ALA A 24 -6.81 14.84 -7.05
C ALA A 24 -5.48 15.58 -6.87
N PHE A 25 -4.46 15.18 -7.63
CA PHE A 25 -3.21 15.91 -7.72
C PHE A 25 -3.27 16.98 -8.83
N THR A 26 -2.55 18.05 -8.64
CA THR A 26 -2.24 19.02 -9.70
C THR A 26 -1.27 18.39 -10.70
N ASP A 27 -1.16 18.97 -11.90
CA ASP A 27 -0.21 18.49 -12.91
C ASP A 27 1.25 18.60 -12.43
N GLN A 28 1.56 19.62 -11.61
CA GLN A 28 2.87 19.80 -11.01
C GLN A 28 3.17 18.67 -10.01
N GLU A 29 2.22 18.32 -9.15
CA GLU A 29 2.36 17.23 -8.19
C GLU A 29 2.50 15.87 -8.90
N ARG A 30 1.71 15.63 -9.96
CA ARG A 30 1.84 14.43 -10.80
C ARG A 30 3.24 14.31 -11.40
N ALA A 31 3.79 15.40 -11.94
CA ALA A 31 5.13 15.42 -12.51
C ALA A 31 6.20 15.14 -11.43
N ALA A 32 6.08 15.74 -10.24
CA ALA A 32 6.99 15.51 -9.12
C ALA A 32 6.94 14.06 -8.63
N ILE A 33 5.75 13.49 -8.45
CA ILE A 33 5.56 12.09 -8.03
C ILE A 33 6.14 11.14 -9.08
N ARG A 34 5.88 11.38 -10.37
CA ARG A 34 6.46 10.59 -11.46
C ARG A 34 7.99 10.57 -11.37
N LYS A 35 8.61 11.74 -11.26
CA LYS A 35 10.06 11.87 -11.16
C LYS A 35 10.62 11.17 -9.93
N TYR A 36 9.95 11.30 -8.79
CA TYR A 36 10.29 10.61 -7.55
C TYR A 36 10.34 9.08 -7.72
N LEU A 37 9.29 8.51 -8.33
CA LEU A 37 9.21 7.06 -8.56
C LEU A 37 10.27 6.57 -9.58
N GLU A 38 10.54 7.36 -10.63
CA GLU A 38 11.59 7.09 -11.63
C GLU A 38 13.01 7.16 -11.01
N LEU A 39 13.21 7.97 -9.98
CA LEU A 39 14.49 8.05 -9.24
C LEU A 39 14.66 6.96 -8.17
N GLY A 40 13.71 6.02 -8.07
CA GLY A 40 13.78 4.90 -7.13
C GLY A 40 13.00 5.09 -5.84
N GLY A 41 12.20 6.14 -5.74
CA GLY A 41 11.28 6.33 -4.63
C GLY A 41 10.22 5.22 -4.57
N PHE A 42 9.59 5.08 -3.40
CA PHE A 42 8.54 4.10 -3.16
C PHE A 42 7.35 4.77 -2.46
N ILE A 43 6.14 4.57 -2.98
CA ILE A 43 4.91 5.05 -2.36
C ILE A 43 4.10 3.87 -1.86
N PHE A 44 3.77 3.89 -0.56
CA PHE A 44 2.74 3.04 0.01
C PHE A 44 1.50 3.88 0.32
N ALA A 45 0.34 3.43 -0.16
CA ALA A 45 -0.94 4.07 0.12
C ALA A 45 -1.90 3.11 0.83
N ASP A 46 -2.65 3.64 1.79
CA ASP A 46 -3.59 2.90 2.62
C ASP A 46 -4.98 3.55 2.62
N SER A 47 -5.99 2.77 2.30
CA SER A 47 -7.39 3.23 2.30
C SER A 47 -7.98 3.11 3.70
N ILE A 48 -8.09 4.23 4.43
CA ILE A 48 -8.68 4.26 5.77
C ILE A 48 -10.13 3.70 5.71
N CYS A 49 -10.39 2.70 6.56
CA CYS A 49 -11.67 2.00 6.62
C CYS A 49 -12.14 1.42 5.27
N ALA A 50 -11.20 1.03 4.40
CA ALA A 50 -11.47 0.52 3.07
C ALA A 50 -12.33 1.47 2.21
N SER A 51 -12.06 2.77 2.29
CA SER A 51 -12.80 3.80 1.55
C SER A 51 -12.64 3.68 0.04
N ASN A 52 -13.72 3.45 -0.67
CA ASN A 52 -13.72 3.44 -2.14
C ASN A 52 -13.39 4.80 -2.74
N GLU A 53 -13.79 5.90 -2.10
CA GLU A 53 -13.53 7.25 -2.60
C GLU A 53 -12.02 7.54 -2.70
N PHE A 54 -11.26 7.18 -1.66
CA PHE A 54 -9.81 7.31 -1.67
C PHE A 54 -9.18 6.32 -2.63
N ALA A 55 -9.63 5.06 -2.61
CA ALA A 55 -9.09 4.00 -3.47
C ALA A 55 -9.23 4.36 -4.96
N ASP A 56 -10.41 4.80 -5.39
CA ASP A 56 -10.66 5.17 -6.78
C ASP A 56 -9.82 6.38 -7.20
N SER A 57 -9.71 7.39 -6.32
CA SER A 57 -8.87 8.57 -6.57
C SER A 57 -7.40 8.16 -6.70
N PHE A 58 -6.87 7.35 -5.78
CA PHE A 58 -5.48 6.92 -5.81
C PHE A 58 -5.16 6.10 -7.07
N LYS A 59 -6.01 5.14 -7.42
CA LYS A 59 -5.84 4.33 -8.63
C LYS A 59 -5.88 5.17 -9.90
N PHE A 60 -6.80 6.13 -9.97
CA PHE A 60 -6.89 7.06 -11.09
C PHE A 60 -5.62 7.91 -11.20
N GLU A 61 -5.19 8.54 -10.11
CA GLU A 61 -4.02 9.41 -10.08
C GLU A 61 -2.73 8.66 -10.46
N MET A 62 -2.51 7.46 -9.91
CA MET A 62 -1.34 6.64 -10.27
C MET A 62 -1.38 6.23 -11.75
N THR A 63 -2.55 5.96 -12.31
CA THR A 63 -2.70 5.67 -13.73
C THR A 63 -2.34 6.89 -14.60
N GLN A 64 -2.75 8.11 -14.19
CA GLN A 64 -2.37 9.34 -14.89
C GLN A 64 -0.86 9.60 -14.80
N ILE A 65 -0.26 9.35 -13.64
CA ILE A 65 1.16 9.57 -13.40
C ILE A 65 2.02 8.59 -14.19
N LEU A 66 1.73 7.29 -14.15
CA LEU A 66 2.62 6.25 -14.69
C LEU A 66 2.17 5.63 -16.02
N GLY A 67 0.98 5.98 -16.50
CA GLY A 67 0.43 5.46 -17.77
C GLY A 67 0.06 3.97 -17.72
N GLN A 68 0.02 3.36 -16.53
CA GLN A 68 -0.35 1.96 -16.33
C GLN A 68 -1.28 1.79 -15.13
N LYS A 69 -2.17 0.81 -15.20
CA LYS A 69 -3.11 0.52 -14.11
C LYS A 69 -2.41 -0.17 -12.94
N ILE A 70 -2.87 0.13 -11.73
CA ILE A 70 -2.54 -0.67 -10.54
C ILE A 70 -3.12 -2.07 -10.71
N GLY A 71 -2.30 -3.09 -10.47
CA GLY A 71 -2.69 -4.49 -10.53
C GLY A 71 -2.49 -5.23 -9.22
N PRO A 72 -3.10 -6.41 -9.05
CA PRO A 72 -2.97 -7.20 -7.84
C PRO A 72 -1.52 -7.66 -7.64
N ILE A 73 -1.07 -7.68 -6.39
CA ILE A 73 0.22 -8.29 -5.99
C ILE A 73 -0.04 -9.77 -5.69
N PRO A 74 0.61 -10.69 -6.42
CA PRO A 74 0.45 -12.12 -6.18
C PRO A 74 0.92 -12.52 -4.78
N LYS A 75 0.34 -13.59 -4.23
CA LYS A 75 0.78 -14.13 -2.93
C LYS A 75 2.20 -14.73 -2.97
N GLU A 76 2.67 -15.10 -4.14
CA GLU A 76 4.02 -15.59 -4.42
C GLU A 76 5.05 -14.47 -4.57
N ASP A 77 4.63 -13.21 -4.54
CA ASP A 77 5.52 -12.07 -4.70
C ASP A 77 6.63 -12.04 -3.65
N GLU A 78 7.81 -11.59 -4.04
CA GLU A 78 8.99 -11.54 -3.18
C GLU A 78 8.77 -10.70 -1.91
N ILE A 79 7.95 -9.64 -1.98
CA ILE A 79 7.63 -8.83 -0.80
C ILE A 79 7.00 -9.67 0.32
N TRP A 80 6.28 -10.74 -0.03
CA TRP A 80 5.64 -11.64 0.94
C TRP A 80 6.48 -12.86 1.29
N THR A 81 7.25 -13.36 0.34
CA THR A 81 7.93 -14.68 0.42
C THR A 81 9.42 -14.58 0.75
N SER A 82 10.08 -13.46 0.46
CA SER A 82 11.51 -13.31 0.76
C SER A 82 11.77 -13.11 2.26
N LYS A 83 12.76 -13.82 2.78
CA LYS A 83 13.30 -13.63 4.13
C LYS A 83 14.03 -12.29 4.31
N LEU A 84 14.46 -11.68 3.21
CA LEU A 84 15.10 -10.35 3.23
C LEU A 84 14.17 -9.29 3.82
N TYR A 85 12.86 -9.41 3.55
CA TYR A 85 11.85 -8.48 4.05
C TYR A 85 11.14 -8.97 5.32
N GLY A 86 11.77 -9.85 6.07
CA GLY A 86 11.24 -10.44 7.32
C GLY A 86 10.63 -11.82 7.10
N THR A 87 10.04 -12.37 8.15
CA THR A 87 9.44 -13.72 8.10
C THR A 87 8.39 -13.83 7.00
N PRO A 88 8.50 -14.78 6.05
CA PRO A 88 7.47 -15.03 5.06
C PRO A 88 6.09 -15.32 5.70
N PHE A 89 5.03 -14.94 5.01
CA PHE A 89 3.70 -15.35 5.42
C PHE A 89 3.49 -16.86 5.14
N GLU A 90 2.93 -17.56 6.11
CA GLU A 90 2.53 -18.95 5.95
C GLU A 90 1.13 -19.04 5.34
N LYS A 91 0.79 -20.22 4.84
CA LYS A 91 -0.55 -20.49 4.32
C LYS A 91 -1.61 -20.19 5.38
N ASN A 92 -2.64 -19.43 5.03
CA ASN A 92 -3.75 -19.02 5.90
C ASN A 92 -3.30 -18.28 7.19
N SER A 93 -2.13 -17.62 7.18
CA SER A 93 -1.63 -16.92 8.37
C SER A 93 -2.13 -15.48 8.49
N VAL A 94 -2.56 -14.86 7.40
CA VAL A 94 -3.03 -13.48 7.40
C VAL A 94 -4.53 -13.41 7.72
N VAL A 95 -4.88 -12.64 8.74
CA VAL A 95 -6.27 -12.45 9.18
C VAL A 95 -6.79 -11.14 8.62
N LEU A 96 -7.79 -11.24 7.76
CA LEU A 96 -8.51 -10.11 7.17
C LEU A 96 -9.94 -10.07 7.73
N ARG A 97 -10.30 -8.95 8.32
CA ARG A 97 -11.64 -8.67 8.84
C ARG A 97 -12.41 -7.85 7.81
N THR A 98 -13.46 -8.43 7.27
CA THR A 98 -14.38 -7.73 6.36
C THR A 98 -15.81 -7.99 6.83
N LYS A 99 -16.66 -6.97 6.70
CA LYS A 99 -18.09 -7.10 6.95
C LYS A 99 -18.72 -8.00 5.89
N ASP A 100 -19.80 -8.65 6.28
CA ASP A 100 -20.69 -9.35 5.35
C ASP A 100 -21.62 -8.36 4.62
N GLU A 101 -22.52 -8.88 3.79
CA GLU A 101 -23.52 -8.09 3.05
C GLU A 101 -24.49 -7.31 3.95
N ASN A 102 -24.61 -7.68 5.22
CA ASN A 102 -25.44 -7.01 6.22
C ASN A 102 -24.64 -5.98 7.05
N GLY A 103 -23.36 -5.76 6.72
CA GLY A 103 -22.49 -4.84 7.45
C GLY A 103 -22.00 -5.37 8.79
N VAL A 104 -22.05 -6.67 9.03
CA VAL A 104 -21.66 -7.32 10.29
C VAL A 104 -20.36 -8.07 10.13
N PHE A 105 -19.45 -7.93 11.09
CA PHE A 105 -18.22 -8.72 11.11
C PHE A 105 -18.53 -10.16 11.52
N PRO A 106 -18.09 -11.16 10.72
CA PRO A 106 -18.26 -12.56 11.08
C PRO A 106 -17.45 -12.89 12.34
N LYS A 107 -17.92 -13.86 13.12
CA LYS A 107 -17.19 -14.38 14.31
C LYS A 107 -15.84 -14.95 13.93
N ASP A 108 -15.77 -15.63 12.78
CA ASP A 108 -14.55 -16.21 12.22
C ASP A 108 -14.07 -15.36 11.04
N PRO A 109 -13.05 -14.50 11.23
CA PRO A 109 -12.55 -13.67 10.17
C PRO A 109 -11.86 -14.50 9.08
N LYS A 110 -11.83 -13.96 7.86
CA LYS A 110 -11.21 -14.58 6.71
C LYS A 110 -9.71 -14.76 6.94
N ARG A 111 -9.21 -15.97 6.69
CA ARG A 111 -7.79 -16.29 6.66
C ARG A 111 -7.31 -16.46 5.23
N ILE A 112 -6.21 -15.79 4.89
CA ILE A 112 -5.63 -15.77 3.55
C ILE A 112 -4.11 -16.03 3.62
N ASP A 113 -3.52 -16.41 2.49
CA ASP A 113 -2.10 -16.77 2.41
C ASP A 113 -1.17 -15.55 2.43
N ALA A 114 -1.63 -14.42 1.91
CA ALA A 114 -0.89 -13.16 1.86
C ALA A 114 -1.85 -11.96 1.93
N PRO A 115 -1.36 -10.76 2.27
CA PRO A 115 -2.17 -9.54 2.23
C PRO A 115 -2.73 -9.26 0.84
N ILE A 116 -3.97 -8.77 0.78
CA ILE A 116 -4.58 -8.29 -0.47
C ILE A 116 -4.05 -6.89 -0.72
N MET A 117 -3.18 -6.77 -1.71
CA MET A 117 -2.54 -5.51 -2.11
C MET A 117 -2.56 -5.39 -3.63
N GLU A 118 -2.48 -4.14 -4.07
CA GLU A 118 -2.33 -3.79 -5.48
C GLU A 118 -1.08 -2.94 -5.66
N GLY A 119 -0.46 -2.94 -6.85
CA GLY A 119 0.76 -2.17 -7.04
C GLY A 119 1.15 -1.94 -8.49
N ILE A 120 2.20 -1.16 -8.67
CA ILE A 120 2.82 -0.86 -9.97
C ILE A 120 4.32 -1.13 -9.87
N ARG A 121 4.87 -1.74 -10.92
CA ARG A 121 6.30 -1.97 -11.06
C ARG A 121 6.90 -1.11 -12.18
N LEU A 122 8.08 -0.56 -11.91
CA LEU A 122 8.94 0.06 -12.92
C LEU A 122 10.25 -0.73 -13.00
N GLY A 123 10.63 -1.18 -14.19
CA GLY A 123 11.84 -1.98 -14.38
C GLY A 123 11.89 -3.26 -13.54
N GLY A 124 10.74 -3.87 -13.24
CA GLY A 124 10.63 -5.06 -12.37
C GLY A 124 10.51 -4.76 -10.88
N ARG A 125 10.95 -3.59 -10.41
CA ARG A 125 10.85 -3.16 -9.01
C ARG A 125 9.44 -2.64 -8.71
N LEU A 126 8.86 -3.04 -7.58
CA LEU A 126 7.62 -2.45 -7.07
C LEU A 126 7.91 -1.02 -6.58
N VAL A 127 7.22 -0.04 -7.12
CA VAL A 127 7.41 1.39 -6.79
C VAL A 127 6.17 2.01 -6.14
N VAL A 128 5.00 1.44 -6.42
CA VAL A 128 3.73 1.81 -5.79
C VAL A 128 3.10 0.56 -5.21
N LEU A 129 2.71 0.63 -3.94
CA LEU A 129 1.92 -0.38 -3.26
C LEU A 129 0.69 0.26 -2.65
N PHE A 130 -0.46 -0.35 -2.82
CA PHE A 130 -1.73 0.14 -2.32
C PHE A 130 -2.46 -0.94 -1.54
N SER A 131 -2.93 -0.59 -0.34
CA SER A 131 -3.83 -1.41 0.46
C SER A 131 -5.27 -0.95 0.30
N PRO A 132 -6.16 -1.77 -0.29
CA PRO A 132 -7.59 -1.46 -0.32
C PRO A 132 -8.27 -1.67 1.04
N TYR A 133 -7.60 -2.32 1.99
CA TYR A 133 -8.06 -2.61 3.34
C TYR A 133 -7.22 -1.88 4.38
N ASP A 134 -7.87 -1.40 5.43
CA ASP A 134 -7.27 -0.55 6.45
C ASP A 134 -6.11 -1.22 7.21
N LEU A 135 -4.97 -0.54 7.22
CA LEU A 135 -3.79 -0.86 8.03
C LEU A 135 -3.54 0.21 9.07
N SER A 136 -3.76 1.48 8.73
CA SER A 136 -3.37 2.62 9.56
C SER A 136 -4.12 2.69 10.88
N CYS A 137 -5.44 2.48 10.88
CA CYS A 137 -6.22 2.45 12.12
C CYS A 137 -5.78 1.31 13.05
N ALA A 138 -5.45 0.15 12.46
CA ALA A 138 -4.96 -0.99 13.23
C ALA A 138 -3.60 -0.70 13.87
N LEU A 139 -2.69 -0.01 13.17
CA LEU A 139 -1.37 0.39 13.68
C LEU A 139 -1.48 1.43 14.80
N GLU A 140 -2.42 2.37 14.71
CA GLU A 140 -2.66 3.41 15.72
C GLU A 140 -3.31 2.88 17.00
N ASN A 141 -3.57 1.58 17.11
CA ASN A 141 -4.26 0.96 18.25
C ASN A 141 -5.65 1.56 18.53
N LYS A 142 -6.23 2.22 17.56
CA LYS A 142 -7.63 2.59 17.60
C LYS A 142 -8.44 1.32 17.35
N THR A 143 -9.18 0.89 18.36
CA THR A 143 -10.13 -0.21 18.23
C THR A 143 -11.28 0.29 17.34
N VAL A 144 -11.03 0.42 16.06
CA VAL A 144 -12.07 0.75 15.10
C VAL A 144 -12.76 -0.57 14.78
N SER A 145 -13.75 -0.88 15.61
CA SER A 145 -14.59 -2.07 15.46
C SER A 145 -15.35 -2.09 14.14
N ASP A 146 -15.23 -1.02 13.34
CA ASP A 146 -16.13 -0.75 12.22
C ASP A 146 -15.42 -0.62 10.85
N CYS A 147 -14.10 -0.80 10.78
CA CYS A 147 -13.35 -0.72 9.53
C CYS A 147 -12.97 -2.10 9.00
N ASP A 148 -13.20 -2.31 7.70
CA ASP A 148 -12.67 -3.47 6.99
C ASP A 148 -11.15 -3.35 6.87
N GLY A 149 -10.42 -4.35 7.39
CA GLY A 149 -8.97 -4.28 7.44
C GLY A 149 -8.32 -5.42 8.18
N TYR A 150 -7.06 -5.24 8.49
CA TYR A 150 -6.24 -6.24 9.18
C TYR A 150 -6.31 -6.07 10.70
N THR A 151 -5.99 -7.13 11.44
CA THR A 151 -5.76 -7.01 12.89
C THR A 151 -4.46 -6.23 13.13
N ARG A 152 -4.28 -5.66 14.32
CA ARG A 152 -3.07 -4.91 14.67
C ARG A 152 -1.79 -5.73 14.48
N GLU A 153 -1.81 -6.98 14.89
CA GLU A 153 -0.68 -7.90 14.72
C GLU A 153 -0.33 -8.07 13.25
N GLN A 154 -1.33 -8.32 12.41
CA GLN A 154 -1.15 -8.50 10.97
C GLN A 154 -0.70 -7.20 10.30
N ALA A 155 -1.32 -6.07 10.64
CA ALA A 155 -0.94 -4.76 10.12
C ALA A 155 0.53 -4.43 10.44
N THR A 156 1.01 -4.78 11.65
CA THR A 156 2.41 -4.59 12.04
C THR A 156 3.36 -5.44 11.19
N LEU A 157 3.04 -6.71 10.96
CA LEU A 157 3.86 -7.59 10.13
C LEU A 157 3.89 -7.14 8.67
N ILE A 158 2.74 -6.74 8.14
CA ILE A 158 2.60 -6.22 6.76
C ILE A 158 3.41 -4.92 6.61
N ALA A 159 3.21 -3.94 7.50
CA ALA A 159 3.92 -2.67 7.44
C ALA A 159 5.44 -2.85 7.53
N ARG A 160 5.91 -3.75 8.41
CA ARG A 160 7.34 -4.08 8.51
C ARG A 160 7.90 -4.59 7.18
N LYS A 161 7.20 -5.50 6.49
CA LYS A 161 7.63 -6.01 5.19
C LYS A 161 7.68 -4.92 4.14
N ILE A 162 6.69 -4.05 4.11
CA ILE A 162 6.61 -2.93 3.16
C ILE A 162 7.80 -1.99 3.35
N VAL A 163 8.08 -1.60 4.58
CA VAL A 163 9.22 -0.70 4.89
C VAL A 163 10.55 -1.38 4.54
N LEU A 164 10.74 -2.65 4.92
CA LEU A 164 11.96 -3.39 4.58
C LEU A 164 12.13 -3.53 3.06
N TYR A 165 11.06 -3.79 2.32
CA TYR A 165 11.09 -3.82 0.86
C TYR A 165 11.52 -2.45 0.30
N ALA A 166 10.89 -1.37 0.74
CA ALA A 166 11.21 -0.03 0.26
C ALA A 166 12.68 0.37 0.49
N LEU A 167 13.27 -0.06 1.61
CA LEU A 167 14.64 0.28 1.99
C LEU A 167 15.71 -0.66 1.42
N LEU A 168 15.37 -1.93 1.19
CA LEU A 168 16.35 -2.98 0.82
C LEU A 168 16.24 -3.43 -0.63
N SER A 169 15.10 -3.19 -1.31
CA SER A 169 14.99 -3.48 -2.73
C SER A 169 15.90 -2.50 -3.50
N ASP A 170 16.78 -3.05 -4.35
CA ASP A 170 17.74 -2.25 -5.12
C ASP A 170 17.03 -1.09 -5.84
N SER A 171 17.43 0.13 -5.51
CA SER A 171 16.93 1.36 -6.12
C SER A 171 17.48 1.59 -7.54
N LYS A 172 18.26 0.64 -8.06
CA LYS A 172 18.79 0.71 -9.43
C LYS A 172 17.68 0.36 -10.41
N LEU A 173 16.95 1.40 -10.84
CA LEU A 173 16.29 1.34 -12.13
C LEU A 173 17.39 1.11 -13.18
N PRO A 174 17.18 0.22 -14.19
CA PRO A 174 18.14 0.10 -15.28
C PRO A 174 18.31 1.47 -15.94
N GLN A 175 19.57 1.88 -16.10
CA GLN A 175 19.96 3.08 -16.83
C GLN A 175 19.53 2.99 -18.30
#